data_9a98d1f72a181fab7f86ac07267ab03b
#
_entry.id   9a98d1f72a181fab7f86ac07267ab03b
#
_cell.length_a   1.000
_cell.length_b   1.000
_cell.length_c   1.000
_cell.angle_alpha   90.00
_cell.angle_beta   90.00
_cell.angle_gamma   90.00
#
_symmetry.space_group_name_H-M   'P 1'
#
loop_
_entity.id
_entity.type
_entity.pdbx_description
1 polymer ?
#
loop_
_entity_poly.entity_id
_entity_poly.type
_entity_poly.pdbx_seq_one_letter_code
_entity_poly.pdbx_strand_id
1 'polypeptide(L)'
;MSKVLIIGSGYVGQSIMSWVNPDKHNYRIVSRRQLDYSNQALLHKFILNHDIEYIVNCSGFTGRPNVDEGETRKKECWDLNVVIPLNISNICKQLSIKYIHISSGCIYSGYEKEWSEQDEPNFGLFDASSTYSKSKHAFETLNDYGCIIRVRMPFCDDYNPRSYLTKIYKYDQLINFKNSKTYVPDLCMFIEYLIDNKVDLSIVNTINFVNPDALDTMQVTDLMTSYGMDNPKWVYVDPKLLKMAAPRSNCVLSIDKLTSLFPDFDIQTEKQALDYALANIKID
;
A
#
# COMPACT_ATOMS: atom_id res chain seq x y z
N MET A 1 6.08 -1.30 25.64
CA MET A 1 6.27 -0.50 24.42
C MET A 1 7.17 -1.26 23.48
N SER A 2 6.65 -1.68 22.31
CA SER A 2 7.49 -2.37 21.32
C SER A 2 8.35 -1.38 20.52
N LYS A 3 9.49 -1.85 20.03
CA LYS A 3 10.38 -1.08 19.16
C LYS A 3 10.09 -1.43 17.70
N VAL A 4 9.55 -0.48 16.97
CA VAL A 4 9.05 -0.64 15.60
C VAL A 4 9.90 0.13 14.61
N LEU A 5 10.46 -0.55 13.61
CA LEU A 5 11.21 0.06 12.51
C LEU A 5 10.35 0.12 11.26
N ILE A 6 10.08 1.33 10.76
CA ILE A 6 9.45 1.55 9.46
C ILE A 6 10.56 1.71 8.43
N ILE A 7 10.64 0.80 7.47
CA ILE A 7 11.60 0.85 6.37
C ILE A 7 10.94 1.50 5.15
N GLY A 8 11.53 2.57 4.65
CA GLY A 8 11.03 3.31 3.49
C GLY A 8 10.30 4.59 3.89
N SER A 9 10.95 5.73 3.66
CA SER A 9 10.43 7.08 3.89
C SER A 9 9.66 7.64 2.68
N GLY A 10 8.97 6.78 1.94
CA GLY A 10 8.04 7.16 0.87
C GLY A 10 6.69 7.62 1.44
N TYR A 11 5.70 7.84 0.55
CA TYR A 11 4.37 8.34 0.94
C TYR A 11 3.74 7.51 2.06
N VAL A 12 3.57 6.20 1.85
CA VAL A 12 2.90 5.34 2.86
C VAL A 12 3.68 5.32 4.19
N GLY A 13 5.01 5.17 4.15
CA GLY A 13 5.82 5.13 5.38
C GLY A 13 5.80 6.45 6.15
N GLN A 14 5.83 7.59 5.46
CA GLN A 14 5.69 8.92 6.07
C GLN A 14 4.29 9.11 6.66
N SER A 15 3.24 8.74 5.92
CA SER A 15 1.87 8.84 6.40
C SER A 15 1.66 7.95 7.62
N ILE A 16 2.15 6.69 7.63
CA ILE A 16 2.09 5.85 8.84
C ILE A 16 2.79 6.56 9.99
N MET A 17 4.02 7.08 9.78
CA MET A 17 4.77 7.75 10.84
C MET A 17 4.05 8.98 11.41
N SER A 18 3.22 9.67 10.63
CA SER A 18 2.45 10.84 11.08
C SER A 18 1.20 10.47 11.87
N TRP A 19 0.71 9.22 11.73
CA TRP A 19 -0.53 8.78 12.35
C TRP A 19 -0.35 7.80 13.52
N VAL A 20 0.82 7.16 13.66
CA VAL A 20 1.10 6.27 14.79
C VAL A 20 1.11 7.05 16.12
N ASN A 21 0.64 6.41 17.16
CA ASN A 21 0.69 6.98 18.49
C ASN A 21 2.08 6.75 19.14
N PRO A 22 2.92 7.80 19.31
CA PRO A 22 4.26 7.66 19.88
C PRO A 22 4.25 7.25 21.36
N ASP A 23 3.11 7.40 22.06
CA ASP A 23 2.98 7.00 23.46
C ASP A 23 2.72 5.49 23.62
N LYS A 24 2.29 4.81 22.54
CA LYS A 24 2.06 3.36 22.54
C LYS A 24 3.32 2.55 22.29
N HIS A 25 4.10 2.94 21.29
CA HIS A 25 5.30 2.21 20.84
C HIS A 25 6.42 3.18 20.45
N ASN A 26 7.65 2.66 20.41
CA ASN A 26 8.80 3.42 19.94
C ASN A 26 8.98 3.21 18.44
N TYR A 27 8.48 4.16 17.64
CA TYR A 27 8.56 4.12 16.19
C TYR A 27 9.80 4.83 15.67
N ARG A 28 10.45 4.23 14.68
CA ARG A 28 11.56 4.85 13.94
C ARG A 28 11.38 4.61 12.46
N ILE A 29 11.46 5.65 11.66
CA ILE A 29 11.45 5.54 10.19
C ILE A 29 12.85 5.77 9.62
N VAL A 30 13.22 4.96 8.62
CA VAL A 30 14.49 5.10 7.92
C VAL A 30 14.32 5.11 6.40
N SER A 31 15.05 6.01 5.76
CA SER A 31 15.26 6.00 4.32
C SER A 31 16.51 5.18 3.98
N ARG A 32 16.66 4.78 2.71
CA ARG A 32 17.88 4.10 2.23
C ARG A 32 19.16 4.94 2.38
N ARG A 33 19.02 6.27 2.46
CA ARG A 33 20.17 7.17 2.72
C ARG A 33 20.63 7.16 4.18
N GLN A 34 19.70 6.93 5.11
CA GLN A 34 19.99 6.89 6.55
C GLN A 34 20.44 5.49 6.99
N LEU A 35 19.88 4.45 6.39
CA LEU A 35 20.27 3.07 6.56
C LEU A 35 20.19 2.38 5.21
N ASP A 36 21.33 1.94 4.69
CA ASP A 36 21.29 1.09 3.49
C ASP A 36 20.80 -0.32 3.84
N TYR A 37 19.47 -0.45 3.92
CA TYR A 37 18.80 -1.71 4.19
C TYR A 37 18.87 -2.72 3.04
N SER A 38 19.47 -2.37 1.89
CA SER A 38 19.87 -3.34 0.86
C SER A 38 21.13 -4.11 1.25
N ASN A 39 21.94 -3.56 2.14
CA ASN A 39 23.07 -4.23 2.75
C ASN A 39 22.61 -5.02 3.98
N GLN A 40 22.58 -6.33 3.85
CA GLN A 40 22.10 -7.24 4.90
C GLN A 40 22.86 -7.09 6.22
N ALA A 41 24.18 -6.94 6.16
CA ALA A 41 25.00 -6.80 7.37
C ALA A 41 24.72 -5.49 8.12
N LEU A 42 24.49 -4.39 7.40
CA LEU A 42 24.12 -3.11 8.01
C LEU A 42 22.71 -3.18 8.64
N LEU A 43 21.76 -3.77 7.95
CA LEU A 43 20.40 -3.93 8.50
C LEU A 43 20.42 -4.85 9.74
N HIS A 44 21.08 -5.98 9.66
CA HIS A 44 21.22 -6.92 10.79
C HIS A 44 21.83 -6.23 12.03
N LYS A 45 22.94 -5.51 11.84
CA LYS A 45 23.58 -4.74 12.92
C LYS A 45 22.66 -3.67 13.48
N PHE A 46 21.91 -2.98 12.63
CA PHE A 46 20.97 -1.94 13.04
C PHE A 46 19.86 -2.52 13.93
N ILE A 47 19.26 -3.64 13.51
CA ILE A 47 18.22 -4.33 14.27
C ILE A 47 18.70 -4.67 15.67
N LEU A 48 19.87 -5.31 15.80
CA LEU A 48 20.43 -5.71 17.08
C LEU A 48 20.80 -4.51 17.97
N ASN A 49 21.43 -3.48 17.40
CA ASN A 49 21.85 -2.30 18.16
C ASN A 49 20.68 -1.45 18.70
N HIS A 50 19.48 -1.63 18.15
CA HIS A 50 18.30 -0.85 18.55
C HIS A 50 17.22 -1.73 19.17
N ASP A 51 17.46 -3.03 19.34
CA ASP A 51 16.52 -4.04 19.87
C ASP A 51 15.16 -3.97 19.16
N ILE A 52 15.18 -3.93 17.83
CA ILE A 52 13.95 -3.85 17.02
C ILE A 52 13.17 -5.15 17.16
N GLU A 53 11.86 -5.04 17.44
CA GLU A 53 10.95 -6.17 17.60
C GLU A 53 10.04 -6.36 16.37
N TYR A 54 9.68 -5.23 15.72
CA TYR A 54 8.82 -5.23 14.53
C TYR A 54 9.47 -4.44 13.41
N ILE A 55 9.33 -4.96 12.19
CA ILE A 55 9.66 -4.21 10.96
C ILE A 55 8.40 -4.06 10.13
N VAL A 56 8.04 -2.80 9.81
CA VAL A 56 6.99 -2.45 8.83
C VAL A 56 7.71 -1.99 7.56
N ASN A 57 7.72 -2.82 6.53
CA ASN A 57 8.40 -2.52 5.28
C ASN A 57 7.45 -1.82 4.30
N CYS A 58 7.59 -0.50 4.19
CA CYS A 58 6.93 0.36 3.23
C CYS A 58 7.83 0.70 2.03
N SER A 59 9.03 0.10 1.96
CA SER A 59 9.94 0.36 0.84
C SER A 59 9.47 -0.33 -0.42
N GLY A 60 9.71 0.30 -1.55
CA GLY A 60 9.37 -0.27 -2.86
C GLY A 60 9.47 0.76 -3.98
N PHE A 61 9.37 0.27 -5.20
CA PHE A 61 9.37 1.07 -6.41
C PHE A 61 7.95 1.15 -6.97
N THR A 62 7.39 2.34 -7.05
CA THR A 62 6.07 2.59 -7.68
C THR A 62 6.18 3.50 -8.90
N GLY A 63 7.40 3.91 -9.28
CA GLY A 63 7.68 4.85 -10.38
C GLY A 63 7.27 6.29 -10.11
N ARG A 64 7.68 7.19 -11.01
CA ARG A 64 7.34 8.62 -11.02
C ARG A 64 7.02 9.06 -12.45
N PRO A 65 5.87 9.65 -12.73
CA PRO A 65 4.79 9.99 -11.79
C PRO A 65 3.96 8.76 -11.35
N ASN A 66 4.06 7.64 -12.05
CA ASN A 66 3.26 6.43 -11.82
C ASN A 66 4.03 5.15 -12.23
N VAL A 67 3.35 4.01 -12.30
CA VAL A 67 3.93 2.68 -12.60
C VAL A 67 4.56 2.55 -13.99
N ASP A 68 4.29 3.47 -14.92
CA ASP A 68 4.89 3.45 -16.27
C ASP A 68 6.42 3.50 -16.23
N GLU A 69 7.03 4.19 -15.25
CA GLU A 69 8.48 4.22 -15.08
C GLU A 69 9.07 2.82 -14.85
N GLY A 70 8.29 1.91 -14.29
CA GLY A 70 8.70 0.52 -14.08
C GLY A 70 9.02 -0.22 -15.39
N GLU A 71 8.39 0.17 -16.51
CA GLU A 71 8.63 -0.47 -17.80
C GLU A 71 10.00 -0.08 -18.40
N THR A 72 10.53 1.08 -18.03
CA THR A 72 11.87 1.55 -18.46
C THR A 72 12.96 1.23 -17.44
N ARG A 73 12.60 1.07 -16.15
CA ARG A 73 13.53 0.79 -15.04
C ARG A 73 13.27 -0.58 -14.41
N LYS A 74 13.10 -1.61 -15.26
CA LYS A 74 12.68 -2.96 -14.83
C LYS A 74 13.58 -3.56 -13.77
N LYS A 75 14.91 -3.46 -13.94
CA LYS A 75 15.87 -3.98 -12.97
C LYS A 75 15.68 -3.34 -11.60
N GLU A 76 15.60 -2.02 -11.52
CA GLU A 76 15.41 -1.31 -10.26
C GLU A 76 14.06 -1.62 -9.62
N CYS A 77 12.98 -1.69 -10.44
CA CYS A 77 11.68 -2.10 -9.96
C CYS A 77 11.73 -3.51 -9.32
N TRP A 78 12.45 -4.43 -9.96
CA TRP A 78 12.62 -5.79 -9.45
C TRP A 78 13.48 -5.82 -8.17
N ASP A 79 14.61 -5.14 -8.17
CA ASP A 79 15.50 -5.08 -7.00
C ASP A 79 14.77 -4.52 -5.76
N LEU A 80 14.00 -3.43 -5.94
CA LEU A 80 13.31 -2.75 -4.85
C LEU A 80 12.01 -3.42 -4.41
N ASN A 81 11.34 -4.19 -5.28
CA ASN A 81 10.07 -4.83 -4.95
C ASN A 81 10.18 -6.33 -4.66
N VAL A 82 11.30 -6.97 -5.04
CA VAL A 82 11.51 -8.42 -4.84
C VAL A 82 12.75 -8.69 -4.02
N VAL A 83 13.93 -8.35 -4.54
CA VAL A 83 15.20 -8.77 -3.94
C VAL A 83 15.40 -8.18 -2.54
N ILE A 84 15.25 -6.87 -2.42
CA ILE A 84 15.45 -6.20 -1.12
C ILE A 84 14.40 -6.61 -0.09
N PRO A 85 13.08 -6.63 -0.37
CA PRO A 85 12.09 -7.11 0.58
C PRO A 85 12.29 -8.55 1.02
N LEU A 86 12.69 -9.47 0.12
CA LEU A 86 13.03 -10.85 0.48
C LEU A 86 14.23 -10.91 1.43
N ASN A 87 15.27 -10.12 1.18
CA ASN A 87 16.42 -10.04 2.07
C ASN A 87 16.04 -9.54 3.46
N ILE A 88 15.17 -8.51 3.54
CA ILE A 88 14.65 -8.00 4.82
C ILE A 88 13.86 -9.09 5.54
N SER A 89 12.94 -9.76 4.84
CA SER A 89 12.14 -10.87 5.38
C SER A 89 13.01 -12.00 5.93
N ASN A 90 14.03 -12.41 5.18
CA ASN A 90 14.98 -13.46 5.61
C ASN A 90 15.75 -13.06 6.88
N ILE A 91 16.19 -11.81 6.99
CA ILE A 91 16.85 -11.30 8.21
C ILE A 91 15.85 -11.32 9.38
N CYS A 92 14.62 -10.88 9.16
CA CYS A 92 13.58 -10.95 10.19
C CYS A 92 13.32 -12.37 10.66
N LYS A 93 13.25 -13.33 9.73
CA LYS A 93 13.10 -14.75 10.03
C LYS A 93 14.26 -15.28 10.87
N GLN A 94 15.51 -14.97 10.50
CA GLN A 94 16.71 -15.39 11.23
C GLN A 94 16.77 -14.83 12.66
N LEU A 95 16.32 -13.59 12.85
CA LEU A 95 16.34 -12.89 14.13
C LEU A 95 15.02 -13.01 14.92
N SER A 96 14.03 -13.73 14.40
CA SER A 96 12.68 -13.85 14.98
C SER A 96 11.99 -12.48 15.16
N ILE A 97 12.28 -11.52 14.29
CA ILE A 97 11.66 -10.19 14.26
C ILE A 97 10.31 -10.28 13.52
N LYS A 98 9.27 -9.73 14.08
CA LYS A 98 7.95 -9.68 13.45
C LYS A 98 7.97 -8.77 12.21
N TYR A 99 7.61 -9.32 11.06
CA TYR A 99 7.71 -8.64 9.76
C TYR A 99 6.34 -8.39 9.15
N ILE A 100 6.06 -7.13 8.81
CA ILE A 100 4.89 -6.68 8.07
C ILE A 100 5.36 -6.03 6.78
N HIS A 101 4.89 -6.50 5.63
CA HIS A 101 5.21 -5.92 4.32
C HIS A 101 4.00 -5.27 3.68
N ILE A 102 4.12 -4.00 3.31
CA ILE A 102 3.09 -3.29 2.55
C ILE A 102 3.23 -3.63 1.07
N SER A 103 2.33 -4.50 0.61
CA SER A 103 2.24 -4.94 -0.78
C SER A 103 1.13 -4.21 -1.53
N SER A 104 0.63 -4.78 -2.62
CA SER A 104 -0.38 -4.14 -3.46
C SER A 104 -1.33 -5.16 -4.06
N GLY A 105 -2.63 -4.87 -4.05
CA GLY A 105 -3.64 -5.61 -4.80
C GLY A 105 -3.60 -5.41 -6.33
N CYS A 106 -2.60 -4.69 -6.85
CA CYS A 106 -2.39 -4.55 -8.31
C CYS A 106 -1.95 -5.85 -9.01
N ILE A 107 -2.12 -6.99 -8.38
CA ILE A 107 -1.92 -8.34 -8.93
C ILE A 107 -3.21 -8.97 -9.43
N TYR A 108 -4.32 -8.26 -9.28
CA TYR A 108 -5.64 -8.67 -9.78
C TYR A 108 -6.19 -7.66 -10.78
N SER A 109 -7.03 -8.11 -11.71
CA SER A 109 -7.79 -7.27 -12.64
C SER A 109 -9.08 -7.97 -13.05
N GLY A 110 -10.15 -7.18 -13.22
CA GLY A 110 -11.48 -7.67 -13.56
C GLY A 110 -12.48 -7.47 -12.43
N TYR A 111 -13.78 -7.60 -12.78
CA TYR A 111 -14.91 -7.34 -11.89
C TYR A 111 -15.88 -8.52 -11.80
N GLU A 112 -15.44 -9.71 -12.21
CA GLU A 112 -16.22 -10.94 -12.12
C GLU A 112 -16.52 -11.34 -10.67
N LYS A 113 -15.73 -10.83 -9.74
CA LYS A 113 -15.89 -10.95 -8.30
C LYS A 113 -15.09 -9.87 -7.56
N GLU A 114 -15.26 -9.79 -6.25
CA GLU A 114 -14.27 -9.17 -5.37
C GLU A 114 -13.14 -10.17 -5.10
N TRP A 115 -11.89 -9.73 -5.27
CA TRP A 115 -10.73 -10.61 -5.21
C TRP A 115 -10.27 -10.82 -3.76
N SER A 116 -10.24 -12.06 -3.34
CA SER A 116 -9.80 -12.49 -2.01
C SER A 116 -8.32 -12.88 -2.00
N GLU A 117 -7.79 -13.14 -0.81
CA GLU A 117 -6.42 -13.61 -0.62
C GLU A 117 -6.20 -15.05 -1.09
N GLN A 118 -7.29 -15.82 -1.27
CA GLN A 118 -7.26 -17.20 -1.74
C GLN A 118 -7.28 -17.32 -3.26
N ASP A 119 -7.58 -16.22 -3.96
CA ASP A 119 -7.62 -16.20 -5.40
C ASP A 119 -6.22 -16.15 -6.00
N GLU A 120 -6.01 -16.95 -7.05
CA GLU A 120 -4.77 -16.86 -7.84
C GLU A 120 -4.70 -15.51 -8.55
N PRO A 121 -3.57 -14.79 -8.46
CA PRO A 121 -3.38 -13.53 -9.17
C PRO A 121 -3.51 -13.70 -10.69
N ASN A 122 -4.40 -12.94 -11.30
CA ASN A 122 -4.66 -12.94 -12.75
C ASN A 122 -4.07 -11.71 -13.47
N PHE A 123 -3.37 -10.86 -12.76
CA PHE A 123 -2.66 -9.69 -13.30
C PHE A 123 -1.26 -9.59 -12.68
N GLY A 124 -0.53 -10.68 -12.71
CA GLY A 124 0.73 -10.86 -11.99
C GLY A 124 1.85 -11.38 -12.86
N LEU A 125 2.60 -12.33 -12.33
CA LEU A 125 3.88 -12.78 -12.87
C LEU A 125 3.80 -13.36 -14.28
N PHE A 126 2.73 -14.09 -14.60
CA PHE A 126 2.62 -14.84 -15.86
C PHE A 126 1.72 -14.14 -16.89
N ASP A 127 1.13 -13.02 -16.56
CA ASP A 127 0.15 -12.33 -17.40
C ASP A 127 0.75 -11.16 -18.17
N ALA A 128 -0.01 -10.60 -19.11
CA ALA A 128 0.31 -9.36 -19.80
C ALA A 128 0.08 -8.15 -18.87
N SER A 129 0.81 -8.10 -17.77
CA SER A 129 0.70 -7.10 -16.71
C SER A 129 1.92 -6.19 -16.67
N SER A 130 1.86 -5.14 -15.82
CA SER A 130 2.97 -4.21 -15.62
C SER A 130 4.16 -4.90 -14.93
N THR A 131 5.38 -4.40 -15.16
CA THR A 131 6.57 -4.80 -14.40
C THR A 131 6.37 -4.62 -12.90
N TYR A 132 5.64 -3.57 -12.49
CA TYR A 132 5.26 -3.36 -11.09
C TYR A 132 4.42 -4.51 -10.54
N SER A 133 3.34 -4.88 -11.23
CA SER A 133 2.45 -5.98 -10.79
C SER A 133 3.19 -7.32 -10.74
N LYS A 134 4.03 -7.60 -11.75
CA LYS A 134 4.89 -8.79 -11.78
C LYS A 134 5.83 -8.85 -10.57
N SER A 135 6.45 -7.72 -10.23
CA SER A 135 7.37 -7.66 -9.09
C SER A 135 6.65 -7.87 -7.74
N LYS A 136 5.44 -7.31 -7.59
CA LYS A 136 4.64 -7.53 -6.38
C LYS A 136 4.19 -8.98 -6.23
N HIS A 137 3.69 -9.58 -7.31
CA HIS A 137 3.32 -11.01 -7.31
C HIS A 137 4.53 -11.91 -7.03
N ALA A 138 5.69 -11.66 -7.67
CA ALA A 138 6.90 -12.44 -7.44
C ALA A 138 7.37 -12.41 -5.97
N PHE A 139 7.33 -11.24 -5.32
CA PHE A 139 7.65 -11.14 -3.91
C PHE A 139 6.69 -12.00 -3.06
N GLU A 140 5.39 -11.89 -3.27
CA GLU A 140 4.39 -12.63 -2.50
C GLU A 140 4.52 -14.16 -2.68
N THR A 141 4.84 -14.60 -3.91
CA THR A 141 5.08 -16.03 -4.21
C THR A 141 6.34 -16.57 -3.52
N LEU A 142 7.38 -15.76 -3.39
CA LEU A 142 8.67 -16.19 -2.84
C LEU A 142 8.82 -15.96 -1.33
N ASN A 143 7.98 -15.11 -0.75
CA ASN A 143 8.06 -14.79 0.68
C ASN A 143 7.35 -15.86 1.52
N ASP A 144 8.04 -16.37 2.52
CA ASP A 144 7.54 -17.40 3.44
C ASP A 144 7.53 -16.95 4.91
N TYR A 145 7.66 -15.64 5.17
CA TYR A 145 7.75 -15.14 6.54
C TYR A 145 7.02 -13.81 6.74
N GLY A 146 6.35 -13.68 7.88
CA GLY A 146 5.66 -12.46 8.30
C GLY A 146 4.28 -12.30 7.67
N CYS A 147 3.78 -11.07 7.70
CA CYS A 147 2.47 -10.71 7.18
C CYS A 147 2.60 -9.78 5.96
N ILE A 148 1.86 -10.07 4.90
CA ILE A 148 1.74 -9.23 3.71
C ILE A 148 0.41 -8.48 3.79
N ILE A 149 0.44 -7.15 3.73
CA ILE A 149 -0.76 -6.31 3.68
C ILE A 149 -0.87 -5.73 2.27
N ARG A 150 -1.89 -6.14 1.52
CA ARG A 150 -2.18 -5.62 0.18
C ARG A 150 -3.02 -4.37 0.28
N VAL A 151 -2.47 -3.24 -0.13
CA VAL A 151 -3.17 -1.96 -0.21
C VAL A 151 -3.47 -1.59 -1.67
N ARG A 152 -4.42 -0.68 -1.90
CA ARG A 152 -4.69 -0.13 -3.23
C ARG A 152 -4.92 1.38 -3.15
N MET A 153 -4.43 2.09 -4.17
CA MET A 153 -4.69 3.53 -4.36
C MET A 153 -4.69 4.31 -3.04
N PRO A 154 -3.59 4.28 -2.26
CA PRO A 154 -3.57 4.86 -0.92
C PRO A 154 -3.84 6.36 -0.96
N PHE A 155 -4.64 6.83 0.01
CA PHE A 155 -4.96 8.24 0.22
C PHE A 155 -4.93 8.60 1.71
N CYS A 156 -4.79 9.88 1.97
CA CYS A 156 -4.80 10.48 3.29
C CYS A 156 -5.45 11.86 3.18
N ASP A 157 -5.58 12.56 4.28
CA ASP A 157 -6.04 13.94 4.40
C ASP A 157 -4.95 15.00 4.17
N ASP A 158 -3.81 14.60 3.59
CA ASP A 158 -2.72 15.49 3.18
C ASP A 158 -2.71 15.76 1.67
N TYR A 159 -2.28 16.98 1.28
CA TYR A 159 -2.06 17.32 -0.12
C TYR A 159 -0.70 16.81 -0.59
N ASN A 160 -0.61 15.53 -0.88
CA ASN A 160 0.61 14.85 -1.29
C ASN A 160 0.53 14.37 -2.74
N PRO A 161 1.53 14.65 -3.60
CA PRO A 161 1.51 14.21 -5.01
C PRO A 161 1.37 12.70 -5.21
N ARG A 162 1.57 11.90 -4.17
CA ARG A 162 1.43 10.44 -4.20
C ARG A 162 0.07 9.96 -3.73
N SER A 163 -0.69 10.80 -3.01
CA SER A 163 -2.06 10.51 -2.60
C SER A 163 -2.97 10.33 -3.81
N TYR A 164 -3.88 9.36 -3.74
CA TYR A 164 -4.89 9.14 -4.78
C TYR A 164 -5.73 10.41 -5.02
N LEU A 165 -6.20 11.07 -3.95
CA LEU A 165 -7.00 12.29 -4.05
C LEU A 165 -6.26 13.41 -4.77
N THR A 166 -5.01 13.66 -4.42
CA THR A 166 -4.19 14.70 -5.08
C THR A 166 -3.94 14.38 -6.56
N LYS A 167 -3.78 13.09 -6.90
CA LYS A 167 -3.61 12.68 -8.31
C LYS A 167 -4.88 12.93 -9.11
N ILE A 168 -6.04 12.51 -8.59
CA ILE A 168 -7.34 12.77 -9.26
C ILE A 168 -7.54 14.27 -9.42
N TYR A 169 -7.29 15.07 -8.40
CA TYR A 169 -7.41 16.52 -8.47
C TYR A 169 -6.55 17.15 -9.58
N LYS A 170 -5.33 16.63 -9.81
CA LYS A 170 -4.35 17.17 -10.76
C LYS A 170 -4.50 16.66 -12.19
N TYR A 171 -5.17 15.54 -12.41
CA TYR A 171 -5.30 14.96 -13.74
C TYR A 171 -6.44 15.64 -14.50
N ASP A 172 -6.19 15.98 -15.77
CA ASP A 172 -7.22 16.50 -16.67
C ASP A 172 -8.04 15.36 -17.29
N GLN A 173 -7.41 14.22 -17.57
CA GLN A 173 -8.05 13.03 -18.15
C GLN A 173 -8.21 11.95 -17.09
N LEU A 174 -9.43 11.51 -16.86
CA LEU A 174 -9.79 10.50 -15.89
C LEU A 174 -10.37 9.26 -16.58
N ILE A 175 -10.12 8.10 -16.01
CA ILE A 175 -10.74 6.85 -16.40
C ILE A 175 -11.75 6.48 -15.32
N ASN A 176 -13.00 6.25 -15.72
CA ASN A 176 -14.03 5.85 -14.75
C ASN A 176 -14.00 4.34 -14.54
N PHE A 177 -13.25 3.91 -13.51
CA PHE A 177 -13.24 2.53 -13.04
C PHE A 177 -13.49 2.46 -11.54
N LYS A 178 -14.26 1.44 -11.14
CA LYS A 178 -14.43 1.08 -9.74
C LYS A 178 -13.15 0.38 -9.26
N ASN A 179 -12.54 0.88 -8.22
CA ASN A 179 -11.33 0.31 -7.63
C ASN A 179 -11.37 0.47 -6.12
N SER A 180 -10.93 -0.55 -5.39
CA SER A 180 -10.68 -0.40 -3.97
C SER A 180 -9.61 0.66 -3.69
N LYS A 181 -9.76 1.36 -2.57
CA LYS A 181 -8.79 2.33 -2.07
C LYS A 181 -8.47 2.05 -0.61
N THR A 182 -7.31 2.50 -0.16
CA THR A 182 -6.86 2.35 1.22
C THR A 182 -6.67 3.72 1.85
N TYR A 183 -7.42 4.00 2.88
CA TYR A 183 -7.19 5.15 3.76
C TYR A 183 -6.03 4.83 4.70
N VAL A 184 -4.93 5.58 4.59
CA VAL A 184 -3.69 5.24 5.30
C VAL A 184 -3.82 5.36 6.82
N PRO A 185 -4.60 6.28 7.40
CA PRO A 185 -4.87 6.29 8.84
C PRO A 185 -5.50 4.99 9.36
N ASP A 186 -6.48 4.41 8.64
CA ASP A 186 -7.07 3.11 9.00
C ASP A 186 -6.02 1.99 8.95
N LEU A 187 -5.16 2.00 7.92
CA LEU A 187 -4.03 1.07 7.83
C LEU A 187 -3.08 1.22 9.03
N CYS A 188 -2.82 2.45 9.46
CA CYS A 188 -2.00 2.72 10.63
C CYS A 188 -2.62 2.14 11.91
N MET A 189 -3.91 2.38 12.14
CA MET A 189 -4.64 1.81 13.27
C MET A 189 -4.63 0.28 13.24
N PHE A 190 -4.73 -0.34 12.05
CA PHE A 190 -4.65 -1.79 11.92
C PHE A 190 -3.24 -2.32 12.25
N ILE A 191 -2.18 -1.66 11.80
CA ILE A 191 -0.81 -2.04 12.15
C ILE A 191 -0.60 -1.95 13.67
N GLU A 192 -1.07 -0.87 14.32
CA GLU A 192 -1.03 -0.74 15.78
C GLU A 192 -1.85 -1.84 16.47
N TYR A 193 -3.04 -2.16 15.96
CA TYR A 193 -3.87 -3.25 16.48
C TYR A 193 -3.12 -4.60 16.45
N LEU A 194 -2.41 -4.91 15.34
CA LEU A 194 -1.60 -6.13 15.23
C LEU A 194 -0.47 -6.17 16.27
N ILE A 195 0.15 -5.03 16.55
CA ILE A 195 1.26 -4.90 17.51
C ILE A 195 0.73 -4.96 18.94
N ASP A 196 -0.32 -4.19 19.28
CA ASP A 196 -0.92 -4.11 20.61
C ASP A 196 -1.41 -5.48 21.08
N ASN A 197 -2.08 -6.21 20.21
CA ASN A 197 -2.63 -7.54 20.52
C ASN A 197 -1.63 -8.67 20.31
N LYS A 198 -0.38 -8.36 19.94
CA LYS A 198 0.70 -9.34 19.70
C LYS A 198 0.26 -10.46 18.75
N VAL A 199 -0.49 -10.08 17.71
CA VAL A 199 -1.07 -11.03 16.77
C VAL A 199 0.01 -11.91 16.15
N ASP A 200 -0.27 -13.21 16.02
CA ASP A 200 0.59 -14.13 15.27
C ASP A 200 0.50 -13.84 13.78
N LEU A 201 1.51 -13.17 13.24
CA LEU A 201 1.57 -12.75 11.86
C LEU A 201 1.60 -13.92 10.85
N SER A 202 1.98 -15.13 11.31
CA SER A 202 1.96 -16.34 10.46
C SER A 202 0.55 -16.83 10.17
N ILE A 203 -0.39 -16.61 11.09
CA ILE A 203 -1.81 -16.91 10.89
C ILE A 203 -2.44 -15.92 9.90
N VAL A 204 -2.07 -14.65 10.02
CA VAL A 204 -2.54 -13.61 9.08
C VAL A 204 -2.01 -13.88 7.68
N ASN A 205 -0.72 -14.18 7.56
CA ASN A 205 0.02 -14.42 6.31
C ASN A 205 -0.19 -13.28 5.30
N THR A 206 -1.20 -13.34 4.46
CA THR A 206 -1.57 -12.27 3.53
C THR A 206 -2.96 -11.75 3.83
N ILE A 207 -3.15 -10.42 3.79
CA ILE A 207 -4.43 -9.79 4.02
C ILE A 207 -4.65 -8.61 3.07
N ASN A 208 -5.84 -8.50 2.51
CA ASN A 208 -6.29 -7.33 1.78
C ASN A 208 -6.72 -6.25 2.78
N PHE A 209 -6.12 -5.07 2.68
CA PHE A 209 -6.49 -3.94 3.52
C PHE A 209 -6.93 -2.78 2.65
N VAL A 210 -8.23 -2.69 2.43
CA VAL A 210 -8.88 -1.64 1.66
C VAL A 210 -10.17 -1.24 2.37
N ASN A 211 -10.60 0.00 2.22
CA ASN A 211 -11.89 0.43 2.74
C ASN A 211 -13.01 -0.21 1.91
N PRO A 212 -14.03 -0.83 2.56
CA PRO A 212 -15.13 -1.49 1.87
C PRO A 212 -16.03 -0.51 1.10
N ASP A 213 -16.95 -1.04 0.30
CA ASP A 213 -17.90 -0.28 -0.53
C ASP A 213 -17.22 0.61 -1.56
N ALA A 214 -16.30 0.02 -2.33
CA ALA A 214 -15.49 0.72 -3.32
C ALA A 214 -16.32 1.60 -4.25
N LEU A 215 -15.90 2.84 -4.46
CA LEU A 215 -16.48 3.81 -5.38
C LEU A 215 -15.74 3.82 -6.72
N ASP A 216 -16.44 4.19 -7.79
CA ASP A 216 -15.79 4.50 -9.06
C ASP A 216 -15.22 5.93 -9.06
N THR A 217 -14.43 6.26 -10.11
CA THR A 217 -13.75 7.56 -10.16
C THR A 217 -14.75 8.72 -10.24
N MET A 218 -15.88 8.54 -10.92
CA MET A 218 -16.90 9.58 -11.04
C MET A 218 -17.55 9.88 -9.68
N GLN A 219 -17.91 8.85 -8.93
CA GLN A 219 -18.44 9.01 -7.57
C GLN A 219 -17.44 9.73 -6.65
N VAL A 220 -16.14 9.45 -6.81
CA VAL A 220 -15.10 10.14 -6.04
C VAL A 220 -15.00 11.60 -6.43
N THR A 221 -15.02 11.95 -7.73
CA THR A 221 -14.95 13.35 -8.16
C THR A 221 -16.21 14.14 -7.80
N ASP A 222 -17.40 13.52 -7.85
CA ASP A 222 -18.63 14.14 -7.38
C ASP A 222 -18.53 14.48 -5.89
N LEU A 223 -17.98 13.56 -5.10
CA LEU A 223 -17.73 13.80 -3.69
C LEU A 223 -16.69 14.91 -3.48
N MET A 224 -15.56 14.90 -4.21
CA MET A 224 -14.54 15.95 -4.16
C MET A 224 -15.14 17.33 -4.48
N THR A 225 -15.97 17.42 -5.51
CA THR A 225 -16.69 18.67 -5.90
C THR A 225 -17.58 19.16 -4.75
N SER A 226 -18.28 18.28 -4.05
CA SER A 226 -19.12 18.66 -2.91
C SER A 226 -18.34 19.27 -1.74
N TYR A 227 -17.03 18.98 -1.65
CA TYR A 227 -16.10 19.60 -0.69
C TYR A 227 -15.31 20.79 -1.28
N GLY A 228 -15.68 21.28 -2.47
CA GLY A 228 -15.00 22.40 -3.12
C GLY A 228 -13.66 22.04 -3.78
N MET A 229 -13.37 20.76 -3.95
CA MET A 229 -12.22 20.24 -4.67
C MET A 229 -12.63 19.84 -6.11
N ASP A 230 -12.96 20.79 -6.92
CA ASP A 230 -13.27 20.56 -8.32
C ASP A 230 -12.10 20.93 -9.25
N ASN A 231 -12.03 20.28 -10.40
CA ASN A 231 -11.13 20.67 -11.47
C ASN A 231 -11.95 20.80 -12.76
N PRO A 232 -12.13 22.01 -13.29
CA PRO A 232 -12.96 22.26 -14.49
C PRO A 232 -12.41 21.59 -15.75
N LYS A 233 -11.21 21.03 -15.71
CA LYS A 233 -10.58 20.32 -16.82
C LYS A 233 -10.86 18.82 -16.83
N TRP A 234 -11.52 18.27 -15.81
CA TRP A 234 -11.81 16.84 -15.78
C TRP A 234 -12.62 16.38 -17.00
N VAL A 235 -12.04 15.46 -17.74
CA VAL A 235 -12.68 14.78 -18.87
C VAL A 235 -12.54 13.27 -18.68
N TYR A 236 -13.66 12.55 -18.68
CA TYR A 236 -13.65 11.10 -18.65
C TYR A 236 -13.35 10.55 -20.04
N VAL A 237 -12.34 9.71 -20.15
CA VAL A 237 -11.86 9.16 -21.41
C VAL A 237 -11.90 7.65 -21.43
N ASP A 238 -12.10 7.06 -22.60
CA ASP A 238 -11.92 5.63 -22.80
C ASP A 238 -10.43 5.29 -22.58
N PRO A 239 -10.09 4.33 -21.69
CA PRO A 239 -8.71 3.93 -21.44
C PRO A 239 -7.96 3.48 -22.71
N LYS A 240 -8.66 3.01 -23.73
CA LYS A 240 -8.08 2.64 -25.04
C LYS A 240 -7.49 3.82 -25.80
N LEU A 241 -7.93 5.04 -25.50
CA LEU A 241 -7.43 6.27 -26.10
C LEU A 241 -6.16 6.79 -25.43
N LEU A 242 -5.83 6.27 -24.23
CA LEU A 242 -4.64 6.67 -23.48
C LEU A 242 -3.44 5.83 -23.85
N LYS A 243 -2.33 6.48 -24.21
CA LYS A 243 -1.04 5.81 -24.41
C LYS A 243 -0.37 5.56 -23.06
N MET A 244 -0.71 4.45 -22.44
CA MET A 244 -0.06 4.00 -21.19
C MET A 244 1.04 3.00 -21.50
N ALA A 245 2.24 3.19 -20.94
CA ALA A 245 3.36 2.26 -21.13
C ALA A 245 3.14 0.96 -20.34
N ALA A 246 2.51 1.06 -19.17
CA ALA A 246 2.19 -0.09 -18.34
C ALA A 246 0.68 -0.39 -18.38
N PRO A 247 0.25 -1.64 -18.57
CA PRO A 247 -1.14 -2.04 -18.34
C PRO A 247 -1.59 -1.68 -16.92
N ARG A 248 -2.87 -1.36 -16.76
CA ARG A 248 -3.47 -1.00 -15.46
C ARG A 248 -4.32 -2.13 -14.90
N SER A 249 -4.12 -2.39 -13.64
CA SER A 249 -4.99 -3.23 -12.83
C SER A 249 -6.22 -2.44 -12.40
N ASN A 250 -7.40 -2.99 -12.61
CA ASN A 250 -8.67 -2.44 -12.13
C ASN A 250 -9.47 -3.56 -11.48
N CYS A 251 -9.69 -3.46 -10.17
CA CYS A 251 -10.41 -4.49 -9.42
C CYS A 251 -10.90 -3.97 -8.06
N VAL A 252 -11.79 -4.73 -7.47
CA VAL A 252 -12.22 -4.60 -6.08
C VAL A 252 -11.67 -5.79 -5.29
N LEU A 253 -11.10 -5.54 -4.11
CA LEU A 253 -10.62 -6.56 -3.20
C LEU A 253 -11.67 -6.85 -2.13
N SER A 254 -11.90 -8.13 -1.81
CA SER A 254 -12.66 -8.54 -0.64
C SER A 254 -11.85 -8.30 0.64
N ILE A 255 -12.57 -7.92 1.71
CA ILE A 255 -12.04 -7.81 3.08
C ILE A 255 -12.62 -8.89 4.01
N ASP A 256 -13.25 -9.94 3.47
CA ASP A 256 -13.89 -10.98 4.27
C ASP A 256 -12.92 -11.64 5.26
N LYS A 257 -11.67 -11.84 4.83
CA LYS A 257 -10.62 -12.36 5.71
C LYS A 257 -10.28 -11.39 6.84
N LEU A 258 -10.19 -10.09 6.56
CA LEU A 258 -9.94 -9.06 7.57
C LEU A 258 -11.04 -9.08 8.63
N THR A 259 -12.29 -8.98 8.23
CA THR A 259 -13.44 -8.92 9.13
C THR A 259 -13.65 -10.24 9.89
N SER A 260 -13.35 -11.37 9.27
CA SER A 260 -13.44 -12.69 9.91
C SER A 260 -12.34 -12.91 10.98
N LEU A 261 -11.10 -12.52 10.71
CA LEU A 261 -9.99 -12.67 11.66
C LEU A 261 -10.00 -11.61 12.77
N PHE A 262 -10.52 -10.44 12.47
CA PHE A 262 -10.49 -9.27 13.37
C PHE A 262 -11.88 -8.62 13.48
N PRO A 263 -12.89 -9.33 14.04
CA PRO A 263 -14.26 -8.83 14.11
C PRO A 263 -14.41 -7.58 14.99
N ASP A 264 -13.47 -7.34 15.90
CA ASP A 264 -13.45 -6.16 16.77
C ASP A 264 -12.70 -4.96 16.15
N PHE A 265 -12.11 -5.12 14.96
CA PHE A 265 -11.46 -4.03 14.24
C PHE A 265 -12.48 -3.35 13.32
N ASP A 266 -12.90 -2.14 13.70
CA ASP A 266 -13.84 -1.34 12.91
C ASP A 266 -13.11 -0.59 11.80
N ILE A 267 -13.40 -0.94 10.54
CA ILE A 267 -12.89 -0.29 9.35
C ILE A 267 -13.97 0.56 8.69
N GLN A 268 -13.67 1.82 8.42
CA GLN A 268 -14.58 2.74 7.75
C GLN A 268 -14.88 2.27 6.32
N THR A 269 -16.11 2.54 5.82
CA THR A 269 -16.39 2.43 4.38
C THR A 269 -15.53 3.41 3.59
N GLU A 270 -15.29 3.12 2.32
CA GLU A 270 -14.51 4.02 1.46
C GLU A 270 -15.12 5.42 1.41
N LYS A 271 -16.45 5.52 1.39
CA LYS A 271 -17.15 6.81 1.42
C LYS A 271 -16.88 7.59 2.73
N GLN A 272 -17.00 6.93 3.89
CA GLN A 272 -16.74 7.56 5.19
C GLN A 272 -15.29 8.07 5.28
N ALA A 273 -14.33 7.24 4.86
CA ALA A 273 -12.92 7.61 4.83
C ALA A 273 -12.63 8.79 3.88
N LEU A 274 -13.29 8.82 2.71
CA LEU A 274 -13.18 9.93 1.76
C LEU A 274 -13.82 11.21 2.31
N ASP A 275 -15.01 11.13 2.91
CA ASP A 275 -15.67 12.28 3.55
C ASP A 275 -14.75 12.88 4.62
N TYR A 276 -14.16 12.06 5.48
CA TYR A 276 -13.22 12.52 6.49
C TYR A 276 -11.98 13.18 5.88
N ALA A 277 -11.35 12.51 4.91
CA ALA A 277 -10.13 13.03 4.27
C ALA A 277 -10.40 14.36 3.55
N LEU A 278 -11.51 14.47 2.80
CA LEU A 278 -11.86 15.68 2.06
C LEU A 278 -12.23 16.86 2.97
N ALA A 279 -12.84 16.59 4.12
CA ALA A 279 -13.14 17.63 5.11
C ALA A 279 -11.88 18.21 5.78
N ASN A 280 -10.78 17.47 5.80
CA ASN A 280 -9.55 17.86 6.52
C ASN A 280 -8.39 18.24 5.56
N ILE A 281 -8.43 17.83 4.30
CA ILE A 281 -7.37 18.14 3.33
C ILE A 281 -7.28 19.66 3.10
N LYS A 282 -6.06 20.20 3.21
CA LYS A 282 -5.78 21.60 2.87
C LYS A 282 -5.10 21.63 1.52
N ILE A 283 -5.69 22.34 0.58
CA ILE A 283 -5.10 22.64 -0.73
C ILE A 283 -4.46 24.00 -0.58
N ASP A 284 -3.13 24.04 -0.58
CA ASP A 284 -2.35 25.28 -0.59
C ASP A 284 -2.33 25.92 -1.99
#